data_14b178f5e2700dbc4c794a772ba1dcbb
#
_entry.id   14b178f5e2700dbc4c794a772ba1dcbb
#
_cell.length_a   1.000
_cell.length_b   1.000
_cell.length_c   1.000
_cell.angle_alpha   90.00
_cell.angle_beta   90.00
_cell.angle_gamma   90.00
#
_symmetry.space_group_name_H-M   'P 1'
#
loop_
_entity.id
_entity.type
_entity.pdbx_description
1 polymer ?
#
loop_
_entity_poly.entity_id
_entity_poly.type
_entity_poly.pdbx_seq_one_letter_code
_entity_poly.pdbx_strand_id
1 'polypeptide(L)'
;GGMPFWLAMVVVPLAVGTMGLVVERFLIRPLYGRPIDDPLLLTFGLAYVVVELVRIVAGKQGIPVEMPEALQGAVDIGIGFFPIYRLFLIGVAVAVVAGLWLLLERTRYGLIIRAGAQDPLILRVLGVQVARVWLLVFGLGTGLAAMAGFLAAPLQGAAPEMGIPVLAEAFVVTVIGGMGSIMGSILTGLGLGIVEG
;
A
#
# COMPACT_ATOMS: atom_id res chain seq x y z
N GLY A 1 13.62 -18.59 11.78
CA GLY A 1 14.66 -18.56 10.76
C GLY A 1 14.75 -17.15 10.20
N GLY A 2 15.68 -16.34 10.78
CA GLY A 2 15.65 -14.90 10.61
C GLY A 2 16.20 -14.42 9.28
N MET A 3 15.35 -14.01 8.40
CA MET A 3 15.78 -13.07 7.37
C MET A 3 16.08 -11.72 8.05
N PRO A 4 17.21 -11.06 7.70
CA PRO A 4 17.48 -9.74 8.25
C PRO A 4 16.36 -8.77 7.87
N PHE A 5 15.97 -7.91 8.79
CA PHE A 5 14.86 -6.94 8.62
C PHE A 5 14.96 -6.16 7.28
N TRP A 6 16.17 -5.72 6.94
CA TRP A 6 16.43 -4.96 5.72
C TRP A 6 16.13 -5.75 4.44
N LEU A 7 16.41 -7.05 4.45
CA LEU A 7 16.10 -7.92 3.33
C LEU A 7 14.59 -8.18 3.25
N ALA A 8 13.93 -8.39 4.39
CA ALA A 8 12.48 -8.55 4.46
C ALA A 8 11.74 -7.29 3.97
N MET A 9 12.24 -6.11 4.29
CA MET A 9 11.69 -4.82 3.83
C MET A 9 11.62 -4.70 2.30
N VAL A 10 12.48 -5.41 1.57
CA VAL A 10 12.46 -5.43 0.09
C VAL A 10 11.69 -6.64 -0.44
N VAL A 11 11.92 -7.81 0.15
CA VAL A 11 11.33 -9.08 -0.32
C VAL A 11 9.82 -9.11 -0.12
N VAL A 12 9.31 -8.64 1.03
CA VAL A 12 7.87 -8.68 1.34
C VAL A 12 7.06 -7.83 0.35
N PRO A 13 7.40 -6.56 0.09
CA PRO A 13 6.68 -5.76 -0.92
C PRO A 13 6.75 -6.36 -2.32
N LEU A 14 7.89 -6.93 -2.71
CA LEU A 14 8.03 -7.58 -4.01
C LEU A 14 7.19 -8.86 -4.11
N ALA A 15 7.20 -9.69 -3.08
CA ALA A 15 6.39 -10.91 -3.06
C ALA A 15 4.89 -10.60 -3.11
N VAL A 16 4.41 -9.68 -2.27
CA VAL A 16 3.00 -9.30 -2.26
C VAL A 16 2.62 -8.51 -3.51
N GLY A 17 3.52 -7.67 -4.02
CA GLY A 17 3.32 -6.97 -5.30
C GLY A 17 3.15 -7.96 -6.47
N THR A 18 3.96 -9.03 -6.53
CA THR A 18 3.79 -10.08 -7.55
C THR A 18 2.48 -10.86 -7.37
N MET A 19 2.05 -11.13 -6.12
CA MET A 19 0.71 -11.68 -5.85
C MET A 19 -0.38 -10.73 -6.35
N GLY A 20 -0.23 -9.43 -6.13
CA GLY A 20 -1.12 -8.40 -6.67
C GLY A 20 -1.23 -8.47 -8.19
N LEU A 21 -0.11 -8.64 -8.91
CA LEU A 21 -0.14 -8.83 -10.38
C LEU A 21 -0.96 -10.06 -10.79
N VAL A 22 -0.86 -11.14 -10.05
CA VAL A 22 -1.64 -12.36 -10.30
C VAL A 22 -3.12 -12.11 -10.05
N VAL A 23 -3.46 -11.49 -8.93
CA VAL A 23 -4.85 -11.13 -8.57
C VAL A 23 -5.46 -10.21 -9.63
N GLU A 24 -4.75 -9.16 -10.04
CA GLU A 24 -5.22 -8.26 -11.10
C GLU A 24 -5.49 -9.04 -12.39
N ARG A 25 -4.53 -9.83 -12.83
CA ARG A 25 -4.62 -10.52 -14.11
C ARG A 25 -5.76 -11.53 -14.19
N PHE A 26 -5.99 -12.28 -13.13
CA PHE A 26 -6.94 -13.40 -13.14
C PHE A 26 -8.29 -13.06 -12.53
N LEU A 27 -8.35 -12.17 -11.54
CA LEU A 27 -9.57 -11.85 -10.81
C LEU A 27 -10.15 -10.50 -11.19
N ILE A 28 -9.35 -9.44 -11.25
CA ILE A 28 -9.86 -8.06 -11.45
C ILE A 28 -10.02 -7.73 -12.93
N ARG A 29 -9.06 -8.11 -13.74
CA ARG A 29 -9.07 -7.82 -15.18
C ARG A 29 -10.32 -8.29 -15.94
N PRO A 30 -10.92 -9.47 -15.66
CA PRO A 30 -12.17 -9.89 -16.30
C PRO A 30 -13.37 -9.02 -15.97
N LEU A 31 -13.28 -8.22 -14.89
CA LEU A 31 -14.33 -7.31 -14.45
C LEU A 31 -14.19 -5.89 -15.06
N TYR A 32 -13.14 -5.64 -15.85
CA TYR A 32 -13.01 -4.35 -16.55
C TYR A 32 -14.17 -4.13 -17.52
N GLY A 33 -14.87 -3.01 -17.36
CA GLY A 33 -16.06 -2.67 -18.16
C GLY A 33 -17.38 -3.13 -17.54
N ARG A 34 -17.36 -3.79 -16.38
CA ARG A 34 -18.54 -4.06 -15.57
C ARG A 34 -18.87 -2.90 -14.63
N PRO A 35 -20.08 -2.86 -14.05
CA PRO A 35 -20.42 -1.88 -13.00
C PRO A 35 -19.38 -1.86 -11.88
N ILE A 36 -19.19 -0.69 -11.27
CA ILE A 36 -18.17 -0.48 -10.20
C ILE A 36 -18.40 -1.40 -9.00
N ASP A 37 -19.63 -1.84 -8.78
CA ASP A 37 -19.99 -2.71 -7.66
C ASP A 37 -19.34 -4.11 -7.75
N ASP A 38 -19.19 -4.66 -8.97
CA ASP A 38 -18.62 -6.00 -9.18
C ASP A 38 -17.14 -6.10 -8.69
N PRO A 39 -16.22 -5.22 -9.11
CA PRO A 39 -14.85 -5.22 -8.58
C PRO A 39 -14.79 -4.94 -7.08
N LEU A 40 -15.69 -4.12 -6.56
CA LEU A 40 -15.75 -3.77 -5.15
C LEU A 40 -16.12 -4.97 -4.30
N LEU A 41 -17.15 -5.70 -4.66
CA LEU A 41 -17.55 -6.95 -4.01
C LEU A 41 -16.46 -8.02 -4.08
N LEU A 42 -15.80 -8.15 -5.24
CA LEU A 42 -14.70 -9.10 -5.40
C LEU A 42 -13.54 -8.77 -4.46
N THR A 43 -13.12 -7.50 -4.39
CA THR A 43 -11.98 -7.11 -3.54
C THR A 43 -12.29 -7.27 -2.06
N PHE A 44 -13.51 -6.96 -1.61
CA PHE A 44 -13.95 -7.25 -0.25
C PHE A 44 -13.94 -8.74 0.05
N GLY A 45 -14.52 -9.56 -0.83
CA GLY A 45 -14.50 -11.01 -0.67
C GLY A 45 -13.08 -11.57 -0.63
N LEU A 46 -12.20 -11.08 -1.50
CA LEU A 46 -10.80 -11.47 -1.52
C LEU A 46 -10.07 -11.09 -0.22
N ALA A 47 -10.36 -9.91 0.34
CA ALA A 47 -9.77 -9.48 1.61
C ALA A 47 -10.12 -10.45 2.74
N TYR A 48 -11.39 -10.88 2.85
CA TYR A 48 -11.80 -11.88 3.83
C TYR A 48 -11.14 -13.25 3.62
N VAL A 49 -11.03 -13.69 2.35
CA VAL A 49 -10.35 -14.95 2.02
C VAL A 49 -8.88 -14.89 2.42
N VAL A 50 -8.19 -13.77 2.16
CA VAL A 50 -6.77 -13.60 2.52
C VAL A 50 -6.61 -13.58 4.04
N VAL A 51 -7.47 -12.85 4.77
CA VAL A 51 -7.44 -12.83 6.25
C VAL A 51 -7.62 -14.24 6.81
N GLU A 52 -8.58 -15.01 6.29
CA GLU A 52 -8.84 -16.37 6.78
C GLU A 52 -7.71 -17.34 6.42
N LEU A 53 -7.12 -17.21 5.23
CA LEU A 53 -5.92 -17.99 4.86
C LEU A 53 -4.74 -17.70 5.80
N VAL A 54 -4.49 -16.42 6.09
CA VAL A 54 -3.44 -16.04 7.05
C VAL A 54 -3.74 -16.61 8.43
N ARG A 55 -5.00 -16.57 8.89
CA ARG A 55 -5.43 -17.13 10.17
C ARG A 55 -5.23 -18.64 10.26
N ILE A 56 -5.48 -19.37 9.15
CA ILE A 56 -5.25 -20.81 9.08
C ILE A 56 -3.76 -21.14 9.13
N VAL A 57 -2.91 -20.38 8.43
CA VAL A 57 -1.48 -20.66 8.30
C VAL A 57 -0.68 -20.14 9.49
N ALA A 58 -0.91 -18.91 9.91
CA ALA A 58 -0.15 -18.24 10.98
C ALA A 58 -0.81 -18.30 12.35
N GLY A 59 -2.06 -18.79 12.43
CA GLY A 59 -2.84 -18.84 13.67
C GLY A 59 -3.64 -17.56 13.93
N LYS A 60 -4.47 -17.61 15.00
CA LYS A 60 -5.35 -16.48 15.39
C LYS A 60 -4.64 -15.42 16.21
N GLN A 61 -3.54 -15.78 16.86
CA GLN A 61 -2.82 -14.88 17.75
C GLN A 61 -1.83 -14.03 16.93
N GLY A 62 -1.82 -12.72 17.20
CA GLY A 62 -0.80 -11.84 16.61
C GLY A 62 0.59 -12.27 17.03
N ILE A 63 1.51 -12.27 16.10
CA ILE A 63 2.92 -12.59 16.34
C ILE A 63 3.65 -11.28 16.65
N PRO A 64 4.31 -11.15 17.81
CA PRO A 64 5.15 -9.99 18.06
C PRO A 64 6.30 -9.97 17.06
N VAL A 65 6.48 -8.85 16.41
CA VAL A 65 7.59 -8.64 15.48
C VAL A 65 8.65 -7.83 16.18
N GLU A 66 9.83 -8.39 16.30
CA GLU A 66 10.96 -7.72 16.95
C GLU A 66 11.47 -6.57 16.11
N MET A 67 11.68 -5.42 16.75
CA MET A 67 12.35 -4.29 16.12
C MET A 67 13.82 -4.60 15.91
N PRO A 68 14.42 -4.20 14.77
CA PRO A 68 15.85 -4.33 14.55
C PRO A 68 16.62 -3.59 15.64
N GLU A 69 17.71 -4.19 16.13
CA GLU A 69 18.56 -3.61 17.17
C GLU A 69 19.05 -2.19 16.83
N ALA A 70 19.31 -1.94 15.54
CA ALA A 70 19.75 -0.64 15.05
C ALA A 70 18.68 0.47 15.19
N LEU A 71 17.40 0.11 15.36
CA LEU A 71 16.26 1.03 15.49
C LEU A 71 15.64 0.98 16.89
N GLN A 72 16.21 0.18 17.79
CA GLN A 72 15.85 0.16 19.20
C GLN A 72 16.56 1.33 19.90
N GLY A 73 15.80 2.15 20.58
CA GLY A 73 16.30 3.29 21.33
C GLY A 73 15.42 4.52 21.18
N ALA A 74 15.78 5.57 21.90
CA ALA A 74 15.15 6.88 21.83
C ALA A 74 16.23 7.95 21.71
N VAL A 75 15.96 8.95 20.87
CA VAL A 75 16.78 10.15 20.74
C VAL A 75 16.12 11.27 21.54
N ASP A 76 16.90 11.96 22.34
CA ASP A 76 16.45 13.19 22.99
C ASP A 76 16.49 14.33 21.98
N ILE A 77 15.31 14.85 21.61
CA ILE A 77 15.15 15.96 20.67
C ILE A 77 14.97 17.29 21.41
N GLY A 78 15.28 17.33 22.73
CA GLY A 78 15.12 18.54 23.56
C GLY A 78 13.68 18.82 24.01
N ILE A 79 12.70 18.08 23.51
CA ILE A 79 11.27 18.15 23.88
C ILE A 79 10.82 16.83 24.53
N GLY A 80 11.68 15.79 24.53
CA GLY A 80 11.40 14.45 25.09
C GLY A 80 12.09 13.32 24.32
N PHE A 81 11.99 12.10 24.87
CA PHE A 81 12.54 10.90 24.26
C PHE A 81 11.65 10.44 23.09
N PHE A 82 12.16 10.51 21.87
CA PHE A 82 11.44 10.05 20.68
C PHE A 82 12.01 8.72 20.20
N PRO A 83 11.17 7.67 20.00
CA PRO A 83 11.63 6.39 19.49
C PRO A 83 12.26 6.53 18.10
N ILE A 84 13.47 6.02 17.91
CA ILE A 84 14.21 6.06 16.63
C ILE A 84 13.39 5.41 15.52
N TYR A 85 12.65 4.36 15.84
CA TYR A 85 11.80 3.66 14.88
C TYR A 85 10.71 4.56 14.26
N ARG A 86 10.09 5.46 15.04
CA ARG A 86 9.11 6.41 14.51
C ARG A 86 9.73 7.42 13.53
N LEU A 87 10.94 7.89 13.83
CA LEU A 87 11.68 8.77 12.91
C LEU A 87 12.04 8.05 11.61
N PHE A 88 12.45 6.79 11.72
CA PHE A 88 12.71 5.94 10.56
C PHE A 88 11.45 5.77 9.69
N LEU A 89 10.28 5.51 10.30
CA LEU A 89 8.99 5.40 9.59
C LEU A 89 8.64 6.69 8.83
N ILE A 90 8.82 7.85 9.45
CA ILE A 90 8.61 9.14 8.80
C ILE A 90 9.55 9.29 7.61
N GLY A 91 10.84 8.97 7.77
CA GLY A 91 11.82 9.02 6.70
C GLY A 91 11.45 8.12 5.51
N VAL A 92 11.02 6.88 5.79
CA VAL A 92 10.57 5.94 4.75
C VAL A 92 9.30 6.44 4.08
N ALA A 93 8.32 6.94 4.83
CA ALA A 93 7.08 7.48 4.29
C ALA A 93 7.36 8.65 3.33
N VAL A 94 8.21 9.60 3.73
CA VAL A 94 8.62 10.71 2.88
C VAL A 94 9.35 10.22 1.63
N ALA A 95 10.25 9.25 1.76
CA ALA A 95 10.98 8.68 0.62
C ALA A 95 10.04 7.98 -0.37
N VAL A 96 9.06 7.21 0.12
CA VAL A 96 8.04 6.54 -0.71
C VAL A 96 7.16 7.56 -1.41
N VAL A 97 6.65 8.56 -0.71
CA VAL A 97 5.83 9.64 -1.27
C VAL A 97 6.60 10.41 -2.34
N ALA A 98 7.86 10.79 -2.05
CA ALA A 98 8.71 11.47 -3.01
C ALA A 98 9.02 10.59 -4.24
N GLY A 99 9.28 9.31 -4.03
CA GLY A 99 9.50 8.34 -5.11
C GLY A 99 8.26 8.18 -6.00
N LEU A 100 7.07 8.06 -5.42
CA LEU A 100 5.81 8.01 -6.15
C LEU A 100 5.54 9.32 -6.91
N TRP A 101 5.76 10.44 -6.28
CA TRP A 101 5.61 11.74 -6.92
C TRP A 101 6.55 11.88 -8.12
N LEU A 102 7.83 11.53 -7.96
CA LEU A 102 8.80 11.53 -9.06
C LEU A 102 8.38 10.57 -10.17
N LEU A 103 7.93 9.36 -9.84
CA LEU A 103 7.47 8.39 -10.81
C LEU A 103 6.27 8.91 -11.60
N LEU A 104 5.29 9.51 -10.93
CA LEU A 104 4.06 9.96 -11.55
C LEU A 104 4.20 11.29 -12.27
N GLU A 105 5.03 12.24 -11.77
CA GLU A 105 5.21 13.56 -12.38
C GLU A 105 6.34 13.63 -13.40
N ARG A 106 7.39 12.87 -13.19
CA ARG A 106 8.64 13.01 -13.98
C ARG A 106 8.86 11.88 -14.97
N THR A 107 8.04 10.81 -14.99
CA THR A 107 8.25 9.69 -15.92
C THR A 107 7.15 9.61 -16.99
N ARG A 108 7.49 9.00 -18.12
CA ARG A 108 6.53 8.69 -19.21
C ARG A 108 5.44 7.74 -18.75
N TYR A 109 5.74 6.82 -17.82
CA TYR A 109 4.76 5.91 -17.22
C TYR A 109 3.72 6.67 -16.40
N GLY A 110 4.17 7.65 -15.62
CA GLY A 110 3.26 8.50 -14.85
C GLY A 110 2.30 9.31 -15.74
N LEU A 111 2.78 9.81 -16.89
CA LEU A 111 1.92 10.47 -17.87
C LEU A 111 0.83 9.52 -18.39
N ILE A 112 1.21 8.29 -18.74
CA ILE A 112 0.29 7.26 -19.25
C ILE A 112 -0.73 6.87 -18.16
N ILE A 113 -0.28 6.72 -16.91
CA ILE A 113 -1.15 6.38 -15.78
C ILE A 113 -2.20 7.48 -15.57
N ARG A 114 -1.80 8.76 -15.54
CA ARG A 114 -2.72 9.89 -15.35
C ARG A 114 -3.69 10.04 -16.52
N ALA A 115 -3.19 9.93 -17.75
CA ALA A 115 -4.05 9.97 -18.94
C ALA A 115 -5.06 8.81 -18.95
N GLY A 116 -4.63 7.60 -18.54
CA GLY A 116 -5.50 6.43 -18.45
C GLY A 116 -6.54 6.53 -17.34
N ALA A 117 -6.24 7.23 -16.25
CA ALA A 117 -7.20 7.50 -15.19
C ALA A 117 -8.29 8.48 -15.63
N GLN A 118 -7.99 9.41 -16.54
CA GLN A 118 -8.96 10.36 -17.10
C GLN A 118 -9.81 9.75 -18.20
N ASP A 119 -9.16 9.16 -19.22
CA ASP A 119 -9.86 8.53 -20.34
C ASP A 119 -9.07 7.32 -20.89
N PRO A 120 -9.42 6.10 -20.47
CA PRO A 120 -8.79 4.89 -20.95
C PRO A 120 -9.07 4.61 -22.44
N LEU A 121 -10.13 5.21 -23.02
CA LEU A 121 -10.50 5.00 -24.42
C LEU A 121 -9.50 5.70 -25.34
N ILE A 122 -9.12 6.93 -25.03
CA ILE A 122 -8.14 7.72 -25.79
C ILE A 122 -6.79 6.98 -25.82
N LEU A 123 -6.35 6.41 -24.69
CA LEU A 123 -5.12 5.64 -24.65
C LEU A 123 -5.14 4.39 -25.55
N ARG A 124 -6.30 3.73 -25.65
CA ARG A 124 -6.47 2.57 -26.56
C ARG A 124 -6.34 2.98 -28.02
N VAL A 125 -6.94 4.11 -28.41
CA VAL A 125 -6.82 4.66 -29.77
C VAL A 125 -5.39 5.01 -30.10
N LEU A 126 -4.61 5.50 -29.13
CA LEU A 126 -3.18 5.79 -29.28
C LEU A 126 -2.29 4.53 -29.26
N GLY A 127 -2.86 3.32 -29.25
CA GLY A 127 -2.14 2.06 -29.27
C GLY A 127 -1.52 1.63 -27.94
N VAL A 128 -1.83 2.33 -26.85
CA VAL A 128 -1.32 1.97 -25.51
C VAL A 128 -2.11 0.79 -24.95
N GLN A 129 -1.42 -0.23 -24.47
CA GLN A 129 -2.04 -1.39 -23.83
C GLN A 129 -2.44 -1.05 -22.40
N VAL A 130 -3.59 -0.43 -22.23
CA VAL A 130 -4.15 0.03 -20.95
C VAL A 130 -4.14 -1.08 -19.88
N ALA A 131 -4.43 -2.32 -20.26
CA ALA A 131 -4.43 -3.46 -19.34
C ALA A 131 -3.06 -3.74 -18.71
N ARG A 132 -1.94 -3.45 -19.40
CA ARG A 132 -0.59 -3.57 -18.81
C ARG A 132 -0.30 -2.44 -17.82
N VAL A 133 -0.81 -1.26 -18.12
CA VAL A 133 -0.66 -0.10 -17.23
C VAL A 133 -1.38 -0.37 -15.91
N TRP A 134 -2.64 -0.82 -15.97
CA TRP A 134 -3.42 -1.16 -14.78
C TRP A 134 -2.79 -2.29 -13.96
N LEU A 135 -2.28 -3.33 -14.63
CA LEU A 135 -1.54 -4.41 -14.00
C LEU A 135 -0.37 -3.87 -13.16
N LEU A 136 0.46 -3.02 -13.75
CA LEU A 136 1.62 -2.44 -13.05
C LEU A 136 1.20 -1.53 -11.89
N VAL A 137 0.19 -0.70 -12.08
CA VAL A 137 -0.32 0.19 -11.03
C VAL A 137 -0.85 -0.62 -9.85
N PHE A 138 -1.62 -1.68 -10.12
CA PHE A 138 -2.15 -2.56 -9.08
C PHE A 138 -1.02 -3.30 -8.33
N GLY A 139 -0.03 -3.83 -9.05
CA GLY A 139 1.12 -4.48 -8.44
C GLY A 139 1.97 -3.53 -7.59
N LEU A 140 2.17 -2.29 -8.05
CA LEU A 140 2.83 -1.24 -7.26
C LEU A 140 2.02 -0.89 -6.01
N GLY A 141 0.71 -0.70 -6.14
CA GLY A 141 -0.16 -0.38 -5.00
C GLY A 141 -0.15 -1.47 -3.94
N THR A 142 -0.30 -2.74 -4.34
CA THR A 142 -0.24 -3.88 -3.41
C THR A 142 1.14 -4.04 -2.77
N GLY A 143 2.22 -3.80 -3.52
CA GLY A 143 3.58 -3.81 -2.98
C GLY A 143 3.80 -2.71 -1.94
N LEU A 144 3.31 -1.50 -2.20
CA LEU A 144 3.39 -0.39 -1.24
C LEU A 144 2.53 -0.63 0.01
N ALA A 145 1.34 -1.21 -0.15
CA ALA A 145 0.50 -1.60 0.97
C ALA A 145 1.19 -2.66 1.86
N ALA A 146 1.84 -3.64 1.24
CA ALA A 146 2.64 -4.64 1.96
C ALA A 146 3.83 -4.03 2.71
N MET A 147 4.49 -3.05 2.11
CA MET A 147 5.57 -2.31 2.75
C MET A 147 5.07 -1.54 3.98
N ALA A 148 3.93 -0.86 3.86
CA ALA A 148 3.30 -0.15 4.97
C ALA A 148 2.92 -1.11 6.11
N GLY A 149 2.27 -2.24 5.79
CA GLY A 149 1.92 -3.28 6.76
C GLY A 149 3.15 -3.90 7.44
N PHE A 150 4.21 -4.18 6.70
CA PHE A 150 5.47 -4.69 7.25
C PHE A 150 6.10 -3.69 8.24
N LEU A 151 6.07 -2.40 7.91
CA LEU A 151 6.61 -1.35 8.76
C LEU A 151 5.72 -1.05 9.99
N ALA A 152 4.42 -1.28 9.90
CA ALA A 152 3.50 -1.12 11.02
C ALA A 152 3.56 -2.31 12.03
N ALA A 153 3.94 -3.49 11.56
CA ALA A 153 3.94 -4.72 12.35
C ALA A 153 4.74 -4.64 13.68
N PRO A 154 5.92 -4.02 13.77
CA PRO A 154 6.64 -3.88 15.03
C PRO A 154 5.94 -2.97 16.07
N LEU A 155 5.05 -2.08 15.63
CA LEU A 155 4.30 -1.17 16.53
C LEU A 155 3.00 -1.78 17.04
N GLN A 156 2.30 -2.50 16.17
CA GLN A 156 0.94 -3.01 16.43
C GLN A 156 0.89 -4.52 16.65
N GLY A 157 1.98 -5.23 16.35
CA GLY A 157 2.01 -6.69 16.22
C GLY A 157 1.44 -7.13 14.86
N ALA A 158 1.95 -8.24 14.33
CA ALA A 158 1.43 -8.82 13.10
C ALA A 158 0.21 -9.70 13.41
N ALA A 159 -0.99 -9.17 13.22
CA ALA A 159 -2.24 -9.89 13.39
C ALA A 159 -2.98 -10.05 12.05
N PRO A 160 -3.72 -11.16 11.84
CA PRO A 160 -4.44 -11.37 10.57
C PRO A 160 -5.44 -10.26 10.24
N GLU A 161 -5.99 -9.59 11.24
CA GLU A 161 -7.04 -8.57 11.09
C GLU A 161 -6.50 -7.14 11.03
N MET A 162 -5.17 -6.92 11.16
CA MET A 162 -4.58 -5.59 11.20
C MET A 162 -4.85 -4.74 9.94
N GLY A 163 -5.17 -5.38 8.82
CA GLY A 163 -5.49 -4.69 7.56
C GLY A 163 -6.92 -4.15 7.47
N ILE A 164 -7.86 -4.62 8.31
CA ILE A 164 -9.27 -4.21 8.20
C ILE A 164 -9.49 -2.74 8.57
N PRO A 165 -8.96 -2.22 9.69
CA PRO A 165 -9.04 -0.79 10.00
C PRO A 165 -8.37 0.07 8.93
N VAL A 166 -7.18 -0.33 8.48
CA VAL A 166 -6.42 0.39 7.45
C VAL A 166 -7.18 0.48 6.13
N LEU A 167 -7.99 -0.53 5.79
CA LEU A 167 -8.83 -0.51 4.59
C LEU A 167 -9.89 0.59 4.66
N ALA A 168 -10.52 0.79 5.82
CA ALA A 168 -11.48 1.85 6.03
C ALA A 168 -10.80 3.24 5.95
N GLU A 169 -9.64 3.40 6.58
CA GLU A 169 -8.84 4.64 6.52
C GLU A 169 -8.42 4.95 5.08
N ALA A 170 -7.90 3.95 4.34
CA ALA A 170 -7.51 4.10 2.94
C ALA A 170 -8.68 4.50 2.05
N PHE A 171 -9.89 3.98 2.33
CA PHE A 171 -11.10 4.37 1.62
C PHE A 171 -11.46 5.85 1.89
N VAL A 172 -11.42 6.26 3.16
CA VAL A 172 -11.65 7.65 3.56
C VAL A 172 -10.63 8.58 2.91
N VAL A 173 -9.34 8.23 2.93
CA VAL A 173 -8.27 9.00 2.29
C VAL A 173 -8.52 9.13 0.78
N THR A 174 -8.96 8.07 0.13
CA THR A 174 -9.21 8.07 -1.32
C THR A 174 -10.43 8.92 -1.69
N VAL A 175 -11.49 8.85 -0.89
CA VAL A 175 -12.74 9.60 -1.15
C VAL A 175 -12.55 11.09 -0.84
N ILE A 176 -12.03 11.43 0.34
CA ILE A 176 -11.83 12.83 0.76
C ILE A 176 -10.67 13.48 0.00
N GLY A 177 -9.59 12.75 -0.23
CA GLY A 177 -8.44 13.23 -1.00
C GLY A 177 -8.74 13.42 -2.48
N GLY A 178 -9.82 12.81 -2.96
CA GLY A 178 -10.26 12.82 -4.36
C GLY A 178 -9.61 11.72 -5.18
N MET A 179 -10.43 10.90 -5.83
CA MET A 179 -9.99 9.83 -6.73
C MET A 179 -9.15 10.43 -7.87
N GLY A 180 -7.86 10.05 -7.93
CA GLY A 180 -6.91 10.55 -8.95
C GLY A 180 -6.07 11.74 -8.53
N SER A 181 -6.30 12.35 -7.36
CA SER A 181 -5.48 13.44 -6.83
C SER A 181 -4.43 12.92 -5.83
N ILE A 182 -3.18 12.86 -6.25
CA ILE A 182 -2.06 12.43 -5.38
C ILE A 182 -1.89 13.39 -4.21
N MET A 183 -1.92 14.69 -4.49
CA MET A 183 -1.75 15.72 -3.47
C MET A 183 -2.89 15.69 -2.46
N GLY A 184 -4.12 15.48 -2.93
CA GLY A 184 -5.29 15.31 -2.05
C GLY A 184 -5.15 14.11 -1.13
N SER A 185 -4.73 12.95 -1.64
CA SER A 185 -4.52 11.74 -0.83
C SER A 185 -3.41 11.92 0.21
N ILE A 186 -2.30 12.60 -0.15
CA ILE A 186 -1.21 12.89 0.79
C ILE A 186 -1.69 13.81 1.92
N LEU A 187 -2.38 14.90 1.59
CA LEU A 187 -2.88 15.85 2.59
C LEU A 187 -3.93 15.23 3.52
N THR A 188 -4.82 14.42 2.96
CA THR A 188 -5.86 13.72 3.75
C THR A 188 -5.24 12.66 4.63
N GLY A 189 -4.27 11.88 4.13
CA GLY A 189 -3.56 10.89 4.92
C GLY A 189 -2.75 11.51 6.08
N LEU A 190 -2.07 12.62 5.83
CA LEU A 190 -1.39 13.37 6.90
C LEU A 190 -2.39 13.94 7.92
N GLY A 191 -3.52 14.49 7.45
CA GLY A 191 -4.59 15.01 8.32
C GLY A 191 -5.18 13.93 9.22
N LEU A 192 -5.49 12.74 8.65
CA LEU A 192 -5.97 11.58 9.42
C LEU A 192 -4.93 11.14 10.46
N GLY A 193 -3.67 10.98 10.07
CA GLY A 193 -2.62 10.59 10.98
C GLY A 193 -2.37 11.58 12.14
N ILE A 194 -2.65 12.87 11.96
CA ILE A 194 -2.58 13.86 13.04
C ILE A 194 -3.80 13.74 13.99
N VAL A 195 -4.95 13.35 13.47
CA VAL A 195 -6.18 13.21 14.26
C VAL A 195 -6.16 11.92 15.10
N GLU A 196 -5.52 10.87 14.61
CA GLU A 196 -5.43 9.56 15.28
C GLU A 196 -4.23 9.43 16.23
N GLY A 197 -3.19 10.25 16.08
CA GLY A 197 -1.95 10.24 16.90
C GLY A 197 -2.00 11.21 18.05
#